data_8970cfd6d71c37f7dad8e870b14f1db7
#
_entry.id   8970cfd6d71c37f7dad8e870b14f1db7
#
_cell.length_a   1.000
_cell.length_b   1.000
_cell.length_c   1.000
_cell.angle_alpha   90.00
_cell.angle_beta   90.00
_cell.angle_gamma   90.00
#
_symmetry.space_group_name_H-M   'P 1'
#
loop_
_entity.id
_entity.type
_entity.pdbx_description
1 polymer ?
#
loop_
_entity_poly.entity_id
_entity_poly.type
_entity_poly.pdbx_seq_one_letter_code
_entity_poly.pdbx_strand_id
1 'polypeptide(L)'
;ETKLFLNQFNNELILSFHPRQEYLSTNSVGLLAINGDGFVVGSNSNARIMLHGLVTLKNESFNNIFTTSFSSIANGLLQNKIIKISDHLGSSVFVIKSQNFKKKISKETKIKNHACNNCKGSRFKEDRCILIKSAFLETRNISAVSRKLGVSRTTIYKHLN
;
A
#
# COMPACT_ATOMS: atom_id res chain seq x y z
N GLU A 1 -3.35 -12.92 -6.89
CA GLU A 1 -1.99 -13.08 -6.30
C GLU A 1 -1.43 -11.74 -5.79
N THR A 2 -1.38 -10.71 -6.65
CA THR A 2 -0.83 -9.37 -6.30
C THR A 2 -1.49 -8.73 -5.08
N LYS A 3 -2.83 -8.76 -4.98
CA LYS A 3 -3.55 -8.17 -3.83
C LYS A 3 -3.26 -8.89 -2.51
N LEU A 4 -3.18 -10.21 -2.54
CA LEU A 4 -2.85 -11.01 -1.35
C LEU A 4 -1.42 -10.73 -0.90
N PHE A 5 -0.48 -10.65 -1.83
CA PHE A 5 0.92 -10.30 -1.54
C PHE A 5 1.03 -8.91 -0.89
N LEU A 6 0.39 -7.89 -1.46
CA LEU A 6 0.40 -6.52 -0.92
C LEU A 6 -0.22 -6.43 0.48
N ASN A 7 -1.23 -7.24 0.79
CA ASN A 7 -1.83 -7.30 2.13
C ASN A 7 -0.95 -8.01 3.15
N GLN A 8 -0.26 -9.07 2.73
CA GLN A 8 0.63 -9.85 3.59
C GLN A 8 1.85 -9.04 4.04
N PHE A 9 2.40 -8.19 3.16
CA PHE A 9 3.62 -7.41 3.40
C PHE A 9 3.34 -5.90 3.50
N ASN A 10 2.25 -5.51 4.16
CA ASN A 10 1.78 -4.13 4.21
C ASN A 10 2.69 -3.16 4.98
N ASN A 11 3.57 -3.67 5.83
CA ASN A 11 4.54 -2.90 6.62
C ASN A 11 5.93 -2.82 5.96
N GLU A 12 6.13 -3.56 4.86
CA GLU A 12 7.39 -3.65 4.15
C GLU A 12 7.43 -2.74 2.91
N LEU A 13 8.63 -2.46 2.43
CA LEU A 13 8.80 -1.80 1.15
C LEU A 13 8.55 -2.82 0.04
N ILE A 14 7.47 -2.65 -0.71
CA ILE A 14 7.18 -3.53 -1.84
C ILE A 14 7.71 -2.89 -3.12
N LEU A 15 8.58 -3.60 -3.82
CA LEU A 15 9.09 -3.26 -5.14
C LEU A 15 8.32 -4.03 -6.21
N SER A 16 7.90 -3.30 -7.25
CA SER A 16 7.44 -3.89 -8.51
C SER A 16 8.58 -3.77 -9.52
N PHE A 17 8.89 -4.83 -10.25
CA PHE A 17 9.92 -4.80 -11.27
C PHE A 17 9.56 -5.64 -12.49
N HIS A 18 10.14 -5.26 -13.63
CA HIS A 18 10.02 -5.99 -14.89
C HIS A 18 11.21 -5.67 -15.82
N PRO A 19 11.68 -6.60 -16.68
CA PRO A 19 12.72 -6.33 -17.67
C PRO A 19 12.37 -5.21 -18.67
N ARG A 20 11.08 -4.98 -18.92
CA ARG A 20 10.56 -3.90 -19.78
C ARG A 20 9.75 -2.93 -18.97
N GLN A 21 10.04 -1.63 -19.10
CA GLN A 21 9.43 -0.56 -18.30
C GLN A 21 7.92 -0.45 -18.50
N GLU A 22 7.42 -0.67 -19.71
CA GLU A 22 6.01 -0.58 -20.07
C GLU A 22 5.12 -1.60 -19.35
N TYR A 23 5.69 -2.69 -18.84
CA TYR A 23 4.95 -3.73 -18.11
C TYR A 23 4.89 -3.52 -16.59
N LEU A 24 5.52 -2.45 -16.07
CA LEU A 24 5.50 -2.16 -14.62
C LEU A 24 4.11 -1.92 -14.03
N SER A 25 3.13 -1.54 -14.86
CA SER A 25 1.74 -1.33 -14.46
C SER A 25 0.83 -2.55 -14.67
N THR A 26 1.37 -3.66 -15.16
CA THR A 26 0.60 -4.88 -15.46
C THR A 26 0.59 -5.87 -14.29
N ASN A 27 -0.20 -6.94 -14.41
CA ASN A 27 -0.20 -8.03 -13.43
C ASN A 27 0.99 -9.01 -13.59
N SER A 28 1.81 -8.81 -14.62
CA SER A 28 2.97 -9.68 -14.93
C SER A 28 4.24 -9.25 -14.20
N VAL A 29 4.18 -8.25 -13.33
CA VAL A 29 5.35 -7.75 -12.58
C VAL A 29 5.86 -8.75 -11.55
N GLY A 30 7.17 -8.77 -11.36
CA GLY A 30 7.79 -9.34 -10.19
C GLY A 30 7.55 -8.43 -8.98
N LEU A 31 7.23 -9.02 -7.83
CA LEU A 31 7.08 -8.31 -6.56
C LEU A 31 8.09 -8.83 -5.56
N LEU A 32 8.80 -7.90 -4.91
CA LEU A 32 9.67 -8.19 -3.77
C LEU A 32 9.21 -7.35 -2.58
N ALA A 33 9.05 -7.98 -1.43
CA ALA A 33 8.87 -7.30 -0.15
C ALA A 33 10.23 -7.25 0.57
N ILE A 34 10.67 -6.04 0.94
CA ILE A 34 11.98 -5.79 1.53
C ILE A 34 11.75 -5.10 2.87
N ASN A 35 12.40 -5.62 3.92
CA ASN A 35 12.36 -5.01 5.25
C ASN A 35 13.29 -3.78 5.36
N GLY A 36 13.26 -3.10 6.51
CA GLY A 36 14.08 -1.91 6.77
C GLY A 36 15.59 -2.13 6.67
N ASP A 37 16.05 -3.37 6.83
CA ASP A 37 17.46 -3.77 6.79
C ASP A 37 17.94 -4.16 5.39
N GLY A 38 17.05 -4.11 4.38
CA GLY A 38 17.37 -4.45 2.99
C GLY A 38 17.32 -5.95 2.68
N PHE A 39 16.67 -6.78 3.53
CA PHE A 39 16.46 -8.20 3.26
C PHE A 39 15.13 -8.45 2.59
N VAL A 40 15.11 -9.36 1.62
CA VAL A 40 13.91 -9.81 0.94
C VAL A 40 13.15 -10.77 1.84
N VAL A 41 11.99 -10.35 2.32
CA VAL A 41 11.11 -11.13 3.20
C VAL A 41 9.98 -11.84 2.44
N GLY A 42 9.78 -11.49 1.19
CA GLY A 42 8.78 -12.12 0.32
C GLY A 42 8.98 -11.83 -1.15
N SER A 43 8.53 -12.77 -1.99
CA SER A 43 8.53 -12.66 -3.45
C SER A 43 7.32 -13.36 -4.05
N ASN A 44 6.77 -12.84 -5.16
CA ASN A 44 5.75 -13.54 -5.93
C ASN A 44 6.40 -14.51 -6.94
N SER A 45 5.57 -15.34 -7.59
CA SER A 45 6.03 -16.31 -8.59
C SER A 45 6.75 -15.64 -9.76
N ASN A 46 6.25 -14.50 -10.24
CA ASN A 46 6.88 -13.76 -11.34
C ASN A 46 8.28 -13.26 -10.95
N ALA A 47 8.49 -12.79 -9.74
CA ALA A 47 9.79 -12.37 -9.25
C ALA A 47 10.81 -13.50 -9.29
N ARG A 48 10.43 -14.69 -8.83
CA ARG A 48 11.29 -15.87 -8.84
C ARG A 48 11.68 -16.31 -10.26
N ILE A 49 10.74 -16.25 -11.18
CA ILE A 49 10.99 -16.56 -12.60
C ILE A 49 11.94 -15.53 -13.22
N MET A 50 11.66 -14.23 -13.06
CA MET A 50 12.43 -13.13 -13.66
C MET A 50 13.86 -13.03 -13.11
N LEU A 51 14.07 -13.41 -11.86
CA LEU A 51 15.37 -13.38 -11.20
C LEU A 51 16.08 -14.75 -11.25
N HIS A 52 15.63 -15.64 -12.13
CA HIS A 52 16.29 -16.92 -12.38
C HIS A 52 16.68 -17.72 -11.13
N GLY A 53 15.85 -17.64 -10.08
CA GLY A 53 16.10 -18.34 -8.82
C GLY A 53 17.08 -17.65 -7.87
N LEU A 54 17.56 -16.44 -8.16
CA LEU A 54 18.37 -15.65 -7.20
C LEU A 54 17.58 -15.35 -5.90
N VAL A 55 16.27 -15.41 -5.95
CA VAL A 55 15.37 -15.29 -4.78
C VAL A 55 14.79 -16.66 -4.46
N THR A 56 15.57 -17.52 -3.85
CA THR A 56 15.15 -18.88 -3.51
C THR A 56 14.63 -19.01 -2.08
N LEU A 57 15.15 -18.20 -1.16
CA LEU A 57 14.89 -18.30 0.26
C LEU A 57 14.43 -16.95 0.84
N LYS A 58 13.67 -17.02 1.94
CA LYS A 58 13.38 -15.84 2.76
C LYS A 58 14.68 -15.33 3.38
N ASN A 59 14.78 -14.00 3.53
CA ASN A 59 15.93 -13.27 4.11
C ASN A 59 17.19 -13.21 3.22
N GLU A 60 17.04 -13.31 1.90
CA GLU A 60 18.14 -12.97 0.99
C GLU A 60 18.37 -11.46 1.00
N SER A 61 19.64 -11.03 1.05
CA SER A 61 19.96 -9.61 0.98
C SER A 61 19.70 -9.07 -0.42
N PHE A 62 19.12 -7.87 -0.52
CA PHE A 62 18.94 -7.18 -1.80
C PHE A 62 20.27 -7.05 -2.57
N ASN A 63 21.36 -6.80 -1.85
CA ASN A 63 22.69 -6.65 -2.45
C ASN A 63 23.27 -7.97 -2.99
N ASN A 64 22.74 -9.12 -2.58
CA ASN A 64 23.12 -10.43 -3.14
C ASN A 64 22.35 -10.74 -4.45
N ILE A 65 21.24 -10.06 -4.67
CA ILE A 65 20.41 -10.24 -5.88
C ILE A 65 20.82 -9.26 -6.97
N PHE A 66 21.05 -7.99 -6.56
CA PHE A 66 21.32 -6.90 -7.49
C PHE A 66 22.71 -6.30 -7.26
N THR A 67 23.33 -5.86 -8.36
CA THR A 67 24.65 -5.21 -8.33
C THR A 67 24.61 -3.82 -7.70
N THR A 68 23.44 -3.20 -7.65
CA THR A 68 23.21 -1.88 -7.07
C THR A 68 22.80 -2.01 -5.61
N SER A 69 23.42 -1.26 -4.69
CA SER A 69 23.07 -1.34 -3.28
C SER A 69 21.67 -0.80 -2.99
N PHE A 70 20.98 -1.41 -2.02
CA PHE A 70 19.65 -0.97 -1.62
C PHE A 70 19.62 0.50 -1.18
N SER A 71 20.62 0.94 -0.41
CA SER A 71 20.73 2.31 0.07
C SER A 71 20.83 3.34 -1.06
N SER A 72 21.50 3.01 -2.17
CA SER A 72 21.65 3.93 -3.32
C SER A 72 20.35 4.18 -4.07
N ILE A 73 19.44 3.20 -4.10
CA ILE A 73 18.16 3.32 -4.81
C ILE A 73 17.00 3.77 -3.89
N ALA A 74 17.16 3.64 -2.58
CA ALA A 74 16.09 3.88 -1.61
C ALA A 74 15.44 5.26 -1.76
N ASN A 75 16.23 6.31 -1.92
CA ASN A 75 15.73 7.68 -2.09
C ASN A 75 14.91 7.85 -3.39
N GLY A 76 15.37 7.25 -4.49
CA GLY A 76 14.63 7.27 -5.76
C GLY A 76 13.30 6.52 -5.67
N LEU A 77 13.28 5.37 -4.99
CA LEU A 77 12.07 4.58 -4.75
C LEU A 77 11.06 5.31 -3.86
N LEU A 78 11.53 6.04 -2.83
CA LEU A 78 10.67 6.88 -1.99
C LEU A 78 10.01 8.01 -2.78
N GLN A 79 10.68 8.52 -3.82
CA GLN A 79 10.14 9.53 -4.75
C GLN A 79 9.27 8.92 -5.87
N ASN A 80 9.00 7.61 -5.85
CA ASN A 80 8.30 6.85 -6.89
C ASN A 80 8.95 6.96 -8.28
N LYS A 81 10.26 7.12 -8.34
CA LYS A 81 11.02 7.10 -9.59
C LYS A 81 11.19 5.65 -10.08
N ILE A 82 11.13 5.48 -11.40
CA ILE A 82 11.52 4.23 -12.04
C ILE A 82 13.04 4.21 -12.14
N ILE A 83 13.65 3.14 -11.63
CA ILE A 83 15.11 2.99 -11.59
C ILE A 83 15.46 1.73 -12.38
N LYS A 84 16.46 1.82 -13.26
CA LYS A 84 17.03 0.65 -13.93
C LYS A 84 18.17 0.10 -13.06
N ILE A 85 18.11 -1.18 -12.72
CA ILE A 85 19.14 -1.90 -11.98
C ILE A 85 19.47 -3.22 -12.69
N SER A 86 20.63 -3.79 -12.39
CA SER A 86 21.03 -5.09 -12.93
C SER A 86 21.20 -6.10 -11.80
N ASP A 87 20.86 -7.35 -12.09
CA ASP A 87 21.13 -8.48 -11.20
C ASP A 87 22.59 -8.98 -11.39
N HIS A 88 23.01 -9.89 -10.53
CA HIS A 88 24.36 -10.47 -10.60
C HIS A 88 24.55 -11.43 -11.78
N LEU A 89 23.48 -11.80 -12.48
CA LEU A 89 23.54 -12.61 -13.71
C LEU A 89 23.66 -11.72 -14.97
N GLY A 90 23.68 -10.38 -14.81
CA GLY A 90 23.80 -9.43 -15.90
C GLY A 90 22.46 -9.02 -16.54
N SER A 91 21.32 -9.53 -16.05
CA SER A 91 20.01 -9.09 -16.53
C SER A 91 19.65 -7.74 -15.95
N SER A 92 19.04 -6.86 -16.76
CA SER A 92 18.58 -5.55 -16.32
C SER A 92 17.08 -5.54 -16.10
N VAL A 93 16.64 -4.90 -15.01
CA VAL A 93 15.22 -4.73 -14.70
C VAL A 93 14.95 -3.26 -14.33
N PHE A 94 13.74 -2.82 -14.62
CA PHE A 94 13.19 -1.56 -14.16
C PHE A 94 12.43 -1.80 -12.87
N VAL A 95 12.72 -1.04 -11.82
CA VAL A 95 12.08 -1.15 -10.52
C VAL A 95 11.36 0.14 -10.17
N ILE A 96 10.23 0.01 -9.50
CA ILE A 96 9.48 1.10 -8.91
C ILE A 96 8.92 0.65 -7.57
N LYS A 97 8.73 1.57 -6.63
CA LYS A 97 7.97 1.31 -5.41
C LYS A 97 6.52 0.98 -5.77
N SER A 98 6.07 -0.20 -5.39
CA SER A 98 4.65 -0.55 -5.53
C SER A 98 3.81 0.39 -4.69
N GLN A 99 2.84 1.06 -5.30
CA GLN A 99 1.88 1.85 -4.55
C GLN A 99 0.96 0.90 -3.79
N ASN A 100 1.03 0.91 -2.48
CA ASN A 100 0.11 0.16 -1.65
C ASN A 100 -1.33 0.53 -2.04
N PHE A 101 -2.16 -0.46 -2.36
CA PHE A 101 -3.58 -0.32 -2.68
C PHE A 101 -4.37 0.49 -1.63
N LYS A 102 -3.85 0.60 -0.38
CA LYS A 102 -4.41 1.45 0.67
C LYS A 102 -4.46 2.94 0.30
N LYS A 103 -3.54 3.46 -0.55
CA LYS A 103 -3.61 4.86 -1.01
C LYS A 103 -4.67 5.08 -2.10
N LYS A 104 -5.03 4.05 -2.87
CA LYS A 104 -6.11 4.15 -3.85
C LYS A 104 -7.49 4.13 -3.18
N ILE A 105 -7.66 3.34 -2.10
CA ILE A 105 -8.89 3.35 -1.32
C ILE A 105 -9.07 4.69 -0.60
N SER A 106 -8.00 5.33 -0.10
CA SER A 106 -8.10 6.66 0.52
C SER A 106 -8.26 7.82 -0.47
N LYS A 107 -7.98 7.62 -1.78
CA LYS A 107 -8.24 8.63 -2.82
C LYS A 107 -9.55 8.40 -3.59
N GLU A 108 -10.04 7.16 -3.66
CA GLU A 108 -11.33 6.83 -4.29
C GLU A 108 -12.51 6.89 -3.32
N THR A 109 -12.27 6.82 -2.02
CA THR A 109 -13.20 7.32 -1.00
C THR A 109 -12.99 8.81 -0.71
N LYS A 110 -12.82 9.65 -1.71
CA LYS A 110 -13.53 10.90 -1.72
C LYS A 110 -14.99 10.48 -1.78
N ILE A 111 -15.57 10.36 -0.59
CA ILE A 111 -17.00 10.25 -0.41
C ILE A 111 -17.57 11.39 -1.22
N LYS A 112 -17.97 11.04 -2.46
CA LYS A 112 -18.64 11.98 -3.34
C LYS A 112 -19.89 12.39 -2.58
N ASN A 113 -19.97 13.67 -2.24
CA ASN A 113 -21.14 14.35 -1.74
C ASN A 113 -21.75 13.71 -0.49
N HIS A 114 -21.13 14.03 0.64
CA HIS A 114 -21.76 13.77 1.91
C HIS A 114 -22.90 14.76 2.09
N ALA A 115 -24.09 14.39 1.60
CA ALA A 115 -25.32 15.11 1.89
C ALA A 115 -25.78 14.83 3.32
N CYS A 116 -24.97 15.25 4.30
CA CYS A 116 -25.45 15.41 5.66
C CYS A 116 -26.06 16.82 5.76
N ASN A 117 -27.37 16.92 5.72
CA ASN A 117 -28.08 18.21 5.80
C ASN A 117 -27.73 18.99 7.09
N ASN A 118 -27.27 18.30 8.14
CA ASN A 118 -26.90 18.88 9.44
C ASN A 118 -25.45 19.37 9.53
N CYS A 119 -24.60 19.13 8.50
CA CYS A 119 -23.18 19.46 8.50
C CYS A 119 -22.81 20.62 7.57
N LYS A 120 -23.77 21.15 6.80
CA LYS A 120 -23.53 22.23 5.85
C LYS A 120 -22.96 23.47 6.56
N GLY A 121 -21.75 23.87 6.19
CA GLY A 121 -21.13 25.14 6.56
C GLY A 121 -20.16 25.16 7.74
N SER A 122 -19.75 24.01 8.28
CA SER A 122 -18.72 23.98 9.35
C SER A 122 -17.76 22.79 9.14
N ARG A 123 -16.48 23.08 8.90
CA ARG A 123 -15.39 22.10 8.72
C ARG A 123 -15.31 21.12 9.91
N PHE A 124 -15.47 21.61 11.14
CA PHE A 124 -15.48 20.78 12.36
C PHE A 124 -16.67 19.80 12.43
N LYS A 125 -17.81 20.16 11.87
CA LYS A 125 -18.99 19.27 11.83
C LYS A 125 -18.84 18.18 10.78
N GLU A 126 -18.18 18.48 9.66
CA GLU A 126 -17.90 17.51 8.59
C GLU A 126 -16.92 16.43 9.04
N ASP A 127 -15.82 16.80 9.71
CA ASP A 127 -14.84 15.86 10.25
C ASP A 127 -15.48 14.91 11.29
N ARG A 128 -16.33 15.44 12.16
CA ARG A 128 -17.05 14.66 13.16
C ARG A 128 -18.06 13.69 12.53
N CYS A 129 -18.73 14.11 11.47
CA CYS A 129 -19.64 13.27 10.72
C CYS A 129 -18.91 12.08 10.05
N ILE A 130 -17.76 12.33 9.46
CA ILE A 130 -16.91 11.30 8.84
C ILE A 130 -16.47 10.29 9.89
N LEU A 131 -16.00 10.76 11.07
CA LEU A 131 -15.59 9.89 12.18
C LEU A 131 -16.73 9.00 12.70
N ILE A 132 -17.93 9.55 12.85
CA ILE A 132 -19.11 8.79 13.31
C ILE A 132 -19.47 7.70 12.29
N LYS A 133 -19.45 8.04 11.00
CA LYS A 133 -19.83 7.07 9.96
C LYS A 133 -18.76 5.98 9.76
N SER A 134 -17.49 6.32 9.80
CA SER A 134 -16.43 5.32 9.73
C SER A 134 -16.49 4.34 10.90
N ALA A 135 -16.65 4.85 12.13
CA ALA A 135 -16.77 4.03 13.32
C ALA A 135 -18.03 3.14 13.29
N PHE A 136 -19.12 3.63 12.70
CA PHE A 136 -20.34 2.82 12.54
C PHE A 136 -20.18 1.73 11.48
N LEU A 137 -19.49 2.00 10.38
CA LEU A 137 -19.20 0.98 9.36
C LEU A 137 -18.34 -0.17 9.92
N GLU A 138 -17.40 0.14 10.82
CA GLU A 138 -16.56 -0.86 11.48
C GLU A 138 -17.33 -1.72 12.48
N THR A 139 -18.15 -1.10 13.32
CA THR A 139 -18.74 -1.79 14.48
C THR A 139 -20.18 -2.24 14.26
N ARG A 140 -20.90 -1.62 13.30
CA ARG A 140 -22.34 -1.80 13.06
C ARG A 140 -23.20 -1.65 14.32
N ASN A 141 -22.65 -1.01 15.37
CA ASN A 141 -23.30 -0.90 16.70
C ASN A 141 -23.20 0.52 17.25
N ILE A 142 -24.34 1.20 17.35
CA ILE A 142 -24.45 2.58 17.80
C ILE A 142 -23.92 2.76 19.24
N SER A 143 -24.17 1.79 20.11
CA SER A 143 -23.69 1.85 21.50
C SER A 143 -22.15 1.74 21.59
N ALA A 144 -21.53 0.97 20.72
CA ALA A 144 -20.09 0.87 20.60
C ALA A 144 -19.49 2.17 20.06
N VAL A 145 -20.09 2.77 19.01
CA VAL A 145 -19.69 4.08 18.47
C VAL A 145 -19.81 5.18 19.52
N SER A 146 -20.92 5.19 20.28
CA SER A 146 -21.16 6.15 21.36
C SER A 146 -20.05 6.11 22.41
N ARG A 147 -19.67 4.93 22.87
CA ARG A 147 -18.57 4.72 23.82
C ARG A 147 -17.20 5.09 23.24
N LYS A 148 -16.91 4.66 22.00
CA LYS A 148 -15.62 4.91 21.33
C LYS A 148 -15.35 6.40 21.10
N LEU A 149 -16.38 7.16 20.74
CA LEU A 149 -16.24 8.56 20.35
C LEU A 149 -16.73 9.56 21.42
N GLY A 150 -17.26 9.12 22.56
CA GLY A 150 -17.83 9.99 23.59
C GLY A 150 -19.01 10.82 23.11
N VAL A 151 -19.80 10.32 22.14
CA VAL A 151 -20.90 11.05 21.49
C VAL A 151 -22.24 10.43 21.86
N SER A 152 -23.26 11.25 22.12
CA SER A 152 -24.58 10.74 22.44
C SER A 152 -25.17 9.92 21.26
N ARG A 153 -25.97 8.89 21.56
CA ARG A 153 -26.65 8.08 20.54
C ARG A 153 -27.54 8.94 19.63
N THR A 154 -28.22 9.93 20.18
CA THR A 154 -29.04 10.88 19.43
C THR A 154 -28.22 11.65 18.39
N THR A 155 -27.00 12.07 18.77
CA THR A 155 -26.08 12.73 17.83
C THR A 155 -25.64 11.78 16.72
N ILE A 156 -25.36 10.51 17.03
CA ILE A 156 -24.98 9.50 16.04
C ILE A 156 -26.10 9.30 15.01
N TYR A 157 -27.33 9.14 15.47
CA TYR A 157 -28.50 9.02 14.58
C TYR A 157 -28.64 10.20 13.62
N LYS A 158 -28.43 11.46 14.12
CA LYS A 158 -28.50 12.67 13.29
C LYS A 158 -27.45 12.70 12.16
N HIS A 159 -26.33 11.99 12.34
CA HIS A 159 -25.26 11.93 11.34
C HIS A 159 -25.31 10.69 10.43
N LEU A 160 -26.09 9.69 10.78
CA LEU A 160 -26.30 8.50 9.96
C LEU A 160 -27.46 8.65 8.95
N ASN A 161 -28.46 9.47 9.28
CA ASN A 161 -29.54 9.90 8.40
C ASN A 161 -29.11 11.16 7.62
#